data_20deaf634b7b8ff889072c813a85f1f5
#
_entry.id   20deaf634b7b8ff889072c813a85f1f5
#
_cell.length_a   1.000
_cell.length_b   1.000
_cell.length_c   1.000
_cell.angle_alpha   90.00
_cell.angle_beta   90.00
_cell.angle_gamma   90.00
#
_symmetry.space_group_name_H-M   'P 1'
#
loop_
_entity.id
_entity.type
_entity.pdbx_description
1 polymer ?
#
loop_
_entity_poly.entity_id
_entity_poly.type
_entity_poly.pdbx_seq_one_letter_code
_entity_poly.pdbx_strand_id
1 'polypeptide(L)'
;MGNFTKPVRAVLRSFQFLCIALLLLTCGTLSAQNAKIGVRNVVLVHGAWADGSGWKGVYNILVKDGYNVSIVQEPETSFQDDVTAVKRILALQDGPSVLVAHSYGGAIITEAGTDPSVAGLVYVAAHMPDAGENEADDG
;
A
#
# COMPACT_ATOMS: atom_id res chain seq x y z
N MET A 1 -21.22 34.20 -63.66
CA MET A 1 -20.59 33.09 -62.88
C MET A 1 -20.47 33.55 -61.46
N GLY A 2 -21.36 33.09 -60.58
CA GLY A 2 -21.46 33.55 -59.21
C GLY A 2 -20.47 32.81 -58.28
N ASN A 3 -19.75 33.56 -57.47
CA ASN A 3 -18.76 33.09 -56.51
C ASN A 3 -19.44 32.42 -55.29
N PHE A 4 -19.70 31.10 -55.34
CA PHE A 4 -20.31 30.31 -54.26
C PHE A 4 -19.31 29.82 -53.21
N THR A 5 -18.07 30.34 -53.21
CA THR A 5 -17.01 29.76 -52.33
C THR A 5 -16.87 30.39 -50.94
N LYS A 6 -17.52 31.52 -50.66
CA LYS A 6 -17.35 32.24 -49.39
C LYS A 6 -18.10 31.58 -48.18
N PRO A 7 -19.35 31.06 -48.29
CA PRO A 7 -20.06 30.52 -47.13
C PRO A 7 -19.47 29.19 -46.64
N VAL A 8 -18.96 28.34 -47.53
CA VAL A 8 -18.40 27.01 -47.15
C VAL A 8 -17.12 27.15 -46.30
N ARG A 9 -16.28 28.13 -46.61
CA ARG A 9 -15.04 28.38 -45.82
C ARG A 9 -15.34 28.92 -44.42
N ALA A 10 -16.40 29.71 -44.26
CA ALA A 10 -16.79 30.21 -42.94
C ALA A 10 -17.33 29.08 -42.02
N VAL A 11 -18.15 28.19 -42.57
CA VAL A 11 -18.69 27.02 -41.84
C VAL A 11 -17.57 26.07 -41.44
N LEU A 12 -16.60 25.77 -42.32
CA LEU A 12 -15.46 24.91 -41.98
C LEU A 12 -14.58 25.50 -40.86
N ARG A 13 -14.34 26.81 -40.87
CA ARG A 13 -13.59 27.49 -39.80
C ARG A 13 -14.28 27.44 -38.46
N SER A 14 -15.62 27.64 -38.44
CA SER A 14 -16.40 27.54 -37.21
C SER A 14 -16.40 26.13 -36.64
N PHE A 15 -16.41 25.10 -37.48
CA PHE A 15 -16.31 23.69 -37.05
C PHE A 15 -14.92 23.35 -36.47
N GLN A 16 -13.83 23.88 -37.05
CA GLN A 16 -12.48 23.70 -36.54
C GLN A 16 -12.29 24.35 -35.16
N PHE A 17 -12.82 25.54 -34.93
CA PHE A 17 -12.75 26.18 -33.60
C PHE A 17 -13.60 25.45 -32.55
N LEU A 18 -14.73 24.89 -32.93
CA LEU A 18 -15.56 24.10 -32.02
C LEU A 18 -14.90 22.79 -31.62
N CYS A 19 -14.24 22.11 -32.56
CA CYS A 19 -13.48 20.87 -32.25
C CYS A 19 -12.28 21.12 -31.35
N ILE A 20 -11.55 22.23 -31.57
CA ILE A 20 -10.38 22.59 -30.72
C ILE A 20 -10.84 22.98 -29.33
N ALA A 21 -11.95 23.71 -29.18
CA ALA A 21 -12.51 24.05 -27.88
C ALA A 21 -12.99 22.80 -27.11
N LEU A 22 -13.59 21.82 -27.81
CA LEU A 22 -14.01 20.54 -27.19
C LEU A 22 -12.81 19.69 -26.75
N LEU A 23 -11.72 19.67 -27.52
CA LEU A 23 -10.49 18.95 -27.14
C LEU A 23 -9.81 19.59 -25.92
N LEU A 24 -9.86 20.91 -25.77
CA LEU A 24 -9.27 21.61 -24.62
C LEU A 24 -10.10 21.42 -23.32
N LEU A 25 -11.42 21.20 -23.43
CA LEU A 25 -12.24 20.90 -22.27
C LEU A 25 -12.03 19.47 -21.72
N THR A 26 -11.64 18.51 -22.56
CA THR A 26 -11.38 17.14 -22.12
C THR A 26 -9.99 16.94 -21.52
N CYS A 27 -9.05 17.85 -21.77
CA CYS A 27 -7.68 17.77 -21.21
C CYS A 27 -7.60 18.29 -19.75
N GLY A 28 -8.63 18.97 -19.26
CA GLY A 28 -8.64 19.58 -17.91
C GLY A 28 -9.02 18.68 -16.75
N THR A 29 -9.47 17.44 -16.99
CA THR A 29 -9.99 16.57 -15.92
C THR A 29 -9.05 15.43 -15.50
N LEU A 30 -7.87 15.31 -16.11
CA LEU A 30 -6.89 14.28 -15.72
C LEU A 30 -5.92 14.69 -14.59
N SER A 31 -6.03 15.90 -14.05
CA SER A 31 -5.06 16.41 -13.07
C SER A 31 -5.49 16.31 -11.59
N ALA A 32 -6.58 15.66 -11.26
CA ALA A 32 -7.13 15.66 -9.90
C ALA A 32 -6.98 14.32 -9.14
N GLN A 33 -6.18 13.39 -9.61
CA GLN A 33 -5.96 12.11 -8.90
C GLN A 33 -4.49 11.86 -8.51
N ASN A 34 -3.75 12.90 -8.16
CA ASN A 34 -2.63 12.73 -7.23
C ASN A 34 -3.20 12.72 -5.79
N ALA A 35 -4.07 11.76 -5.49
CA ALA A 35 -4.29 11.34 -4.12
C ALA A 35 -2.91 10.99 -3.58
N LYS A 36 -2.51 11.60 -2.46
CA LYS A 36 -1.31 11.22 -1.71
C LYS A 36 -1.28 9.69 -1.64
N ILE A 37 -0.42 9.08 -2.45
CA ILE A 37 -0.18 7.64 -2.38
C ILE A 37 0.70 7.45 -1.14
N GLY A 38 0.08 7.58 0.03
CA GLY A 38 0.66 7.12 1.27
C GLY A 38 0.52 5.60 1.34
N VAL A 39 1.41 4.94 2.04
CA VAL A 39 1.28 3.51 2.34
C VAL A 39 -0.04 3.29 3.06
N ARG A 40 -0.89 2.41 2.53
CA ARG A 40 -2.22 2.13 3.08
C ARG A 40 -2.36 0.74 3.66
N ASN A 41 -1.45 -0.16 3.32
CA ASN A 41 -1.46 -1.52 3.83
C ASN A 41 -0.69 -1.58 5.14
N VAL A 42 -1.33 -2.12 6.17
CA VAL A 42 -0.75 -2.37 7.49
C VAL A 42 -0.89 -3.85 7.80
N VAL A 43 0.21 -4.50 8.11
CA VAL A 43 0.25 -5.91 8.47
C VAL A 43 0.66 -6.01 9.93
N LEU A 44 -0.23 -6.56 10.76
CA LEU A 44 -0.07 -6.68 12.21
C LEU A 44 0.40 -8.09 12.56
N VAL A 45 1.47 -8.18 13.34
CA VAL A 45 2.18 -9.41 13.70
C VAL A 45 2.20 -9.54 15.23
N HIS A 46 1.68 -10.63 15.77
CA HIS A 46 1.59 -10.83 17.23
C HIS A 46 2.90 -11.36 17.83
N GLY A 47 2.97 -11.50 19.12
CA GLY A 47 4.08 -12.09 19.85
C GLY A 47 3.88 -13.58 20.12
N ALA A 48 4.94 -14.26 20.57
CA ALA A 48 4.88 -15.66 20.95
C ALA A 48 3.77 -15.95 21.98
N TRP A 49 3.21 -17.14 21.92
CA TRP A 49 2.13 -17.65 22.80
C TRP A 49 0.85 -16.80 22.80
N ALA A 50 0.66 -16.01 21.78
CA ALA A 50 -0.52 -15.18 21.55
C ALA A 50 -1.21 -15.56 20.23
N ASP A 51 -2.15 -14.74 19.82
CA ASP A 51 -2.78 -14.82 18.51
C ASP A 51 -3.17 -13.43 18.01
N GLY A 52 -3.63 -13.36 16.78
CA GLY A 52 -4.02 -12.10 16.15
C GLY A 52 -5.13 -11.33 16.84
N SER A 53 -5.89 -11.95 17.77
CA SER A 53 -7.01 -11.28 18.46
C SER A 53 -6.57 -10.13 19.35
N GLY A 54 -5.32 -10.15 19.84
CA GLY A 54 -4.72 -9.07 20.60
C GLY A 54 -4.68 -7.74 19.84
N TRP A 55 -4.62 -7.79 18.51
CA TRP A 55 -4.62 -6.62 17.65
C TRP A 55 -6.01 -6.04 17.35
N LYS A 56 -7.10 -6.66 17.81
CA LYS A 56 -8.48 -6.26 17.46
C LYS A 56 -8.76 -4.78 17.69
N GLY A 57 -8.27 -4.21 18.78
CA GLY A 57 -8.46 -2.78 19.09
C GLY A 57 -7.79 -1.87 18.06
N VAL A 58 -6.53 -2.14 17.74
CA VAL A 58 -5.74 -1.41 16.75
C VAL A 58 -6.31 -1.60 15.36
N TYR A 59 -6.65 -2.83 14.99
CA TYR A 59 -7.31 -3.17 13.73
C TYR A 59 -8.55 -2.31 13.48
N ASN A 60 -9.47 -2.25 14.45
CA ASN A 60 -10.72 -1.49 14.32
C ASN A 60 -10.48 0.01 14.09
N ILE A 61 -9.46 0.59 14.75
CA ILE A 61 -9.10 2.00 14.60
C ILE A 61 -8.53 2.24 13.20
N LEU A 62 -7.55 1.45 12.78
CA LEU A 62 -6.90 1.61 11.49
C LEU A 62 -7.86 1.42 10.32
N VAL A 63 -8.75 0.42 10.39
CA VAL A 63 -9.79 0.21 9.36
C VAL A 63 -10.75 1.39 9.30
N LYS A 64 -11.17 1.94 10.45
CA LYS A 64 -12.02 3.14 10.50
C LYS A 64 -11.32 4.35 9.88
N ASP A 65 -10.01 4.46 10.03
CA ASP A 65 -9.19 5.53 9.47
C ASP A 65 -8.86 5.29 7.98
N GLY A 66 -9.36 4.19 7.40
CA GLY A 66 -9.32 3.88 5.98
C GLY A 66 -8.04 3.14 5.53
N TYR A 67 -7.31 2.51 6.45
CA TYR A 67 -6.22 1.62 6.10
C TYR A 67 -6.73 0.24 5.67
N ASN A 68 -5.99 -0.43 4.83
CA ASN A 68 -6.14 -1.86 4.52
C ASN A 68 -5.31 -2.64 5.54
N VAL A 69 -5.97 -3.37 6.43
CA VAL A 69 -5.30 -4.00 7.57
C VAL A 69 -5.40 -5.52 7.48
N SER A 70 -4.28 -6.19 7.56
CA SER A 70 -4.16 -7.63 7.67
C SER A 70 -3.57 -8.00 9.03
N ILE A 71 -4.03 -9.09 9.62
CA ILE A 71 -3.43 -9.67 10.82
C ILE A 71 -2.84 -11.01 10.43
N VAL A 72 -1.56 -11.21 10.72
CA VAL A 72 -0.90 -12.50 10.52
C VAL A 72 -1.26 -13.42 11.69
N GLN A 73 -1.47 -14.68 11.38
CA GLN A 73 -1.52 -15.75 12.36
C GLN A 73 -0.30 -16.62 12.15
N GLU A 74 0.68 -16.47 13.02
CA GLU A 74 1.90 -17.25 12.99
C GLU A 74 1.61 -18.70 13.44
N PRO A 75 2.18 -19.71 12.80
CA PRO A 75 2.04 -21.10 13.20
C PRO A 75 2.84 -21.46 14.47
N GLU A 76 3.82 -20.65 14.84
CA GLU A 76 4.74 -20.88 15.98
C GLU A 76 5.37 -22.28 15.97
N THR A 77 5.61 -22.83 14.78
CA THR A 77 6.29 -24.11 14.58
C THR A 77 7.78 -23.96 14.41
N SER A 78 8.22 -22.86 13.83
CA SER A 78 9.60 -22.40 13.74
C SER A 78 9.64 -20.92 13.36
N PHE A 79 10.72 -20.23 13.69
CA PHE A 79 10.95 -18.84 13.26
C PHE A 79 10.79 -18.66 11.75
N GLN A 80 11.32 -19.58 10.95
CA GLN A 80 11.23 -19.52 9.49
C GLN A 80 9.78 -19.71 8.98
N ASP A 81 8.97 -20.54 9.65
CA ASP A 81 7.57 -20.71 9.29
C ASP A 81 6.77 -19.43 9.60
N ASP A 82 7.09 -18.75 10.71
CA ASP A 82 6.46 -17.49 11.11
C ASP A 82 6.82 -16.37 10.14
N VAL A 83 8.08 -16.23 9.76
CA VAL A 83 8.53 -15.30 8.71
C VAL A 83 7.83 -15.60 7.38
N THR A 84 7.68 -16.88 7.05
CA THR A 84 6.97 -17.31 5.83
C THR A 84 5.48 -16.93 5.87
N ALA A 85 4.84 -17.01 7.04
CA ALA A 85 3.45 -16.58 7.20
C ALA A 85 3.29 -15.08 6.92
N VAL A 86 4.19 -14.23 7.43
CA VAL A 86 4.20 -12.78 7.11
C VAL A 86 4.40 -12.55 5.62
N LYS A 87 5.38 -13.20 4.98
CA LYS A 87 5.64 -13.05 3.53
C LYS A 87 4.44 -13.47 2.67
N ARG A 88 3.67 -14.47 3.07
CA ARG A 88 2.43 -14.86 2.38
C ARG A 88 1.38 -13.75 2.45
N ILE A 89 1.24 -13.07 3.59
CA ILE A 89 0.31 -11.94 3.71
C ILE A 89 0.80 -10.75 2.89
N LEU A 90 2.10 -10.45 2.87
CA LEU A 90 2.68 -9.40 2.03
C LEU A 90 2.37 -9.63 0.55
N ALA A 91 2.48 -10.86 0.08
CA ALA A 91 2.19 -11.22 -1.32
C ALA A 91 0.73 -11.00 -1.74
N LEU A 92 -0.19 -10.84 -0.78
CA LEU A 92 -1.61 -10.55 -1.03
C LEU A 92 -1.93 -9.05 -1.06
N GLN A 93 -0.96 -8.19 -0.70
CA GLN A 93 -1.20 -6.76 -0.65
C GLN A 93 -1.15 -6.15 -2.05
N ASP A 94 -1.95 -5.10 -2.29
CA ASP A 94 -2.05 -4.39 -3.57
C ASP A 94 -1.03 -3.25 -3.73
N GLY A 95 -0.07 -3.15 -2.79
CA GLY A 95 0.97 -2.11 -2.79
C GLY A 95 1.88 -2.19 -1.57
N PRO A 96 2.72 -1.17 -1.36
CA PRO A 96 3.68 -1.16 -0.26
C PRO A 96 2.98 -1.24 1.10
N SER A 97 3.60 -1.96 2.05
CA SER A 97 3.04 -2.27 3.36
C SER A 97 3.93 -1.79 4.49
N VAL A 98 3.32 -1.38 5.61
CA VAL A 98 4.00 -1.22 6.89
C VAL A 98 3.75 -2.47 7.73
N LEU A 99 4.81 -3.08 8.23
CA LEU A 99 4.73 -4.16 9.22
C LEU A 99 4.74 -3.56 10.63
N VAL A 100 3.82 -4.02 11.47
CA VAL A 100 3.72 -3.60 12.89
C VAL A 100 3.74 -4.86 13.74
N ALA A 101 4.65 -4.94 14.69
CA ALA A 101 4.81 -6.13 15.52
C ALA A 101 4.91 -5.82 17.02
N HIS A 102 4.50 -6.81 17.80
CA HIS A 102 4.66 -6.83 19.25
C HIS A 102 5.58 -7.98 19.68
N SER A 103 6.42 -7.71 20.70
CA SER A 103 7.26 -8.75 21.35
C SER A 103 8.10 -9.56 20.34
N TYR A 104 8.07 -10.89 20.39
CA TYR A 104 8.72 -11.81 19.45
C TYR A 104 8.43 -11.51 17.97
N GLY A 105 7.22 -11.04 17.65
CA GLY A 105 6.88 -10.63 16.27
C GLY A 105 7.82 -9.57 15.69
N GLY A 106 8.56 -8.83 16.55
CA GLY A 106 9.57 -7.88 16.11
C GLY A 106 10.72 -8.53 15.36
N ALA A 107 11.25 -9.64 15.86
CA ALA A 107 12.28 -10.41 15.15
C ALA A 107 11.75 -10.91 13.79
N ILE A 108 10.50 -11.37 13.76
CA ILE A 108 9.84 -11.83 12.53
C ILE A 108 9.77 -10.72 11.49
N ILE A 109 9.32 -9.50 11.89
CA ILE A 109 9.19 -8.40 10.93
C ILE A 109 10.54 -7.83 10.50
N THR A 110 11.58 -7.93 11.32
CA THR A 110 12.94 -7.57 10.92
C THR A 110 13.39 -8.42 9.73
N GLU A 111 13.22 -9.73 9.81
CA GLU A 111 13.58 -10.65 8.73
C GLU A 111 12.65 -10.54 7.51
N ALA A 112 11.33 -10.47 7.72
CA ALA A 112 10.36 -10.29 6.65
C ALA A 112 10.47 -8.91 5.99
N GLY A 113 10.95 -7.91 6.72
CA GLY A 113 11.11 -6.53 6.29
C GLY A 113 12.15 -6.29 5.22
N THR A 114 12.98 -7.29 4.92
CA THR A 114 13.90 -7.28 3.77
C THR A 114 13.17 -7.41 2.42
N ASP A 115 11.87 -7.72 2.43
CA ASP A 115 11.04 -7.77 1.22
C ASP A 115 10.88 -6.37 0.63
N PRO A 116 11.09 -6.17 -0.69
CA PRO A 116 11.02 -4.87 -1.34
C PRO A 116 9.62 -4.23 -1.31
N SER A 117 8.57 -4.97 -0.99
CA SER A 117 7.22 -4.43 -0.79
C SER A 117 7.01 -3.79 0.57
N VAL A 118 7.97 -3.91 1.50
CA VAL A 118 7.89 -3.32 2.84
C VAL A 118 8.39 -1.89 2.81
N ALA A 119 7.52 -0.96 3.19
CA ALA A 119 7.81 0.48 3.24
C ALA A 119 8.30 0.94 4.61
N GLY A 120 8.10 0.16 5.66
CA GLY A 120 8.54 0.50 7.02
C GLY A 120 8.17 -0.54 8.05
N LEU A 121 8.87 -0.50 9.18
CA LEU A 121 8.71 -1.38 10.33
C LEU A 121 8.33 -0.56 11.56
N VAL A 122 7.40 -1.06 12.35
CA VAL A 122 6.97 -0.46 13.62
C VAL A 122 7.04 -1.50 14.72
N TYR A 123 7.84 -1.24 15.73
CA TYR A 123 8.08 -2.12 16.87
C TYR A 123 7.32 -1.61 18.09
N VAL A 124 6.43 -2.42 18.62
CA VAL A 124 5.59 -2.09 19.79
C VAL A 124 5.99 -3.00 20.93
N ALA A 125 6.85 -2.52 21.84
CA ALA A 125 7.45 -3.33 22.91
C ALA A 125 7.95 -4.67 22.36
N ALA A 126 8.77 -4.60 21.32
CA ALA A 126 9.16 -5.76 20.51
C ALA A 126 10.67 -5.90 20.42
N HIS A 127 11.12 -7.12 20.15
CA HIS A 127 12.51 -7.41 19.80
C HIS A 127 12.85 -6.74 18.48
N MET A 128 14.05 -6.19 18.35
CA MET A 128 14.50 -5.47 17.17
C MET A 128 15.97 -5.86 16.85
N PRO A 129 16.22 -7.15 16.54
CA PRO A 129 17.54 -7.59 16.10
C PRO A 129 17.86 -7.04 14.71
N ASP A 130 19.10 -7.10 14.29
CA ASP A 130 19.45 -6.90 12.88
C ASP A 130 19.01 -8.13 12.04
N ALA A 131 18.78 -7.91 10.73
CA ALA A 131 18.38 -9.01 9.85
C ALA A 131 19.49 -10.08 9.78
N GLY A 132 19.12 -11.32 10.08
CA GLY A 132 20.05 -12.45 10.16
C GLY A 132 20.69 -12.66 11.53
N GLU A 133 20.42 -11.81 12.52
CA GLU A 133 20.79 -12.08 13.91
C GLU A 133 19.88 -13.15 14.52
N ASN A 134 20.47 -13.98 15.37
CA ASN A 134 19.74 -14.99 16.12
C ASN A 134 19.55 -14.49 17.55
N GLU A 135 18.33 -14.43 18.05
CA GLU A 135 18.04 -14.04 19.46
C GLU A 135 18.82 -14.85 20.51
N ALA A 136 19.33 -16.02 20.14
CA ALA A 136 20.15 -16.84 21.02
C ALA A 136 21.59 -16.31 21.21
N ASP A 137 22.01 -15.37 20.37
CA ASP A 137 23.40 -14.85 20.40
C ASP A 137 23.52 -13.59 21.29
N ASP A 138 22.39 -13.04 21.78
CA ASP A 138 22.30 -11.83 22.61
C ASP A 138 22.25 -12.13 24.13
N GLY A 139 22.53 -13.35 24.56
CA GLY A 139 22.48 -13.84 25.96
C GLY A 139 23.82 -13.90 26.69
#